data_44fd5d230f6bcc3b5b1c780ea8e9f533
#
_entry.id   44fd5d230f6bcc3b5b1c780ea8e9f533
#
_cell.length_a   1.000
_cell.length_b   1.000
_cell.length_c   1.000
_cell.angle_alpha   90.00
_cell.angle_beta   90.00
_cell.angle_gamma   90.00
#
_symmetry.space_group_name_H-M   'P 1'
#
loop_
_entity.id
_entity.type
_entity.pdbx_description
1 polymer ?
#
loop_
_entity_poly.entity_id
_entity_poly.type
_entity_poly.pdbx_seq_one_letter_code
_entity_poly.pdbx_strand_id
1 'polypeptide(L)'
;MLNLHHLELFYYVARHQGIVPACRHIPYGIQQPAVSAQMIRLEEDLGTSLFRRRPFQLTPAGERLYEAVAPFFGNLETLEKTLRGETTERLRLVGLSEVMRNHAPDLLARLKKRH
;
A
#
# COMPACT_ATOMS: atom_id res chain seq x y z
N MET A 1 -11.10 8.77 12.83
CA MET A 1 -9.96 8.60 11.97
C MET A 1 -9.90 7.20 11.41
N LEU A 2 -9.47 7.07 10.17
CA LEU A 2 -9.40 5.76 9.54
C LEU A 2 -8.30 4.92 10.17
N ASN A 3 -8.53 3.62 10.18
CA ASN A 3 -7.58 2.67 10.72
C ASN A 3 -6.53 2.36 9.65
N LEU A 4 -5.26 2.62 9.96
CA LEU A 4 -4.19 2.43 8.99
C LEU A 4 -4.06 0.98 8.56
N HIS A 5 -4.29 0.05 9.47
CA HIS A 5 -4.23 -1.37 9.14
C HIS A 5 -5.31 -1.73 8.13
N HIS A 6 -6.52 -1.17 8.27
CA HIS A 6 -7.58 -1.40 7.31
C HIS A 6 -7.20 -0.86 5.94
N LEU A 7 -6.54 0.30 5.90
CA LEU A 7 -6.11 0.87 4.64
C LEU A 7 -5.05 0.01 3.98
N GLU A 8 -4.16 -0.57 4.78
CA GLU A 8 -3.14 -1.47 4.25
C GLU A 8 -3.78 -2.71 3.63
N LEU A 9 -4.74 -3.31 4.32
CA LEU A 9 -5.43 -4.47 3.77
C LEU A 9 -6.17 -4.11 2.50
N PHE A 10 -6.82 -2.95 2.49
CA PHE A 10 -7.51 -2.50 1.29
C PHE A 10 -6.53 -2.32 0.13
N TYR A 11 -5.35 -1.78 0.41
CA TYR A 11 -4.33 -1.64 -0.62
C TYR A 11 -4.03 -2.98 -1.29
N TYR A 12 -3.83 -4.03 -0.49
CA TYR A 12 -3.54 -5.34 -1.06
C TYR A 12 -4.74 -5.92 -1.81
N VAL A 13 -5.94 -5.75 -1.27
CA VAL A 13 -7.13 -6.26 -1.92
C VAL A 13 -7.34 -5.59 -3.27
N ALA A 14 -7.19 -4.28 -3.32
CA ALA A 14 -7.37 -3.54 -4.56
C ALA A 14 -6.27 -3.89 -5.57
N ARG A 15 -5.04 -3.96 -5.08
CA ARG A 15 -3.91 -4.22 -5.97
C ARG A 15 -4.00 -5.60 -6.62
N HIS A 16 -4.42 -6.60 -5.87
CA HIS A 16 -4.48 -7.97 -6.36
C HIS A 16 -5.86 -8.37 -6.84
N GLN A 17 -6.80 -7.43 -6.81
CA GLN A 17 -8.13 -7.59 -7.35
C GLN A 17 -8.91 -8.74 -6.71
N GLY A 18 -8.87 -8.78 -5.42
CA GLY A 18 -9.66 -9.75 -4.67
C GLY A 18 -9.07 -10.06 -3.33
N ILE A 19 -9.93 -10.57 -2.42
CA ILE A 19 -9.49 -10.90 -1.07
C ILE A 19 -8.62 -12.13 -1.06
N VAL A 20 -8.99 -13.16 -1.81
CA VAL A 20 -8.22 -14.40 -1.85
C VAL A 20 -6.82 -14.16 -2.40
N PRO A 21 -6.67 -13.55 -3.58
CA PRO A 21 -5.32 -13.30 -4.07
C PRO A 21 -4.53 -12.35 -3.17
N ALA A 22 -5.22 -11.40 -2.52
CA ALA A 22 -4.52 -10.48 -1.63
C ALA A 22 -3.88 -11.22 -0.47
N CYS A 23 -4.55 -12.23 0.07
CA CYS A 23 -4.01 -12.98 1.20
C CYS A 23 -2.68 -13.64 0.88
N ARG A 24 -2.42 -13.94 -0.38
CA ARG A 24 -1.17 -14.55 -0.78
C ARG A 24 0.00 -13.57 -0.77
N HIS A 25 -0.29 -12.29 -0.79
CA HIS A 25 0.75 -11.26 -0.90
C HIS A 25 0.91 -10.39 0.33
N ILE A 26 -0.02 -10.52 1.28
CA ILE A 26 0.11 -9.77 2.53
C ILE A 26 1.28 -10.37 3.30
N PRO A 27 2.23 -9.56 3.75
CA PRO A 27 3.48 -10.08 4.31
C PRO A 27 3.37 -10.78 5.66
N TYR A 28 2.22 -10.78 6.27
CA TYR A 28 2.02 -11.48 7.53
C TYR A 28 0.81 -12.39 7.40
N GLY A 29 0.77 -13.41 8.23
CA GLY A 29 -0.30 -14.39 8.11
C GLY A 29 -1.63 -13.82 8.50
N ILE A 30 -2.56 -13.76 7.55
CA ILE A 30 -3.90 -13.32 7.84
C ILE A 30 -4.85 -14.14 6.99
N GLN A 31 -5.96 -14.56 7.58
CA GLN A 31 -6.90 -15.42 6.91
C GLN A 31 -7.93 -14.63 6.14
N GLN A 32 -8.47 -15.25 5.09
CA GLN A 32 -9.46 -14.59 4.26
C GLN A 32 -10.66 -14.05 5.05
N PRO A 33 -11.24 -14.79 6.00
CA PRO A 33 -12.37 -14.24 6.75
C PRO A 33 -12.00 -12.98 7.55
N ALA A 34 -10.77 -12.93 8.06
CA ALA A 34 -10.33 -11.76 8.79
C ALA A 34 -10.20 -10.55 7.88
N VAL A 35 -9.63 -10.75 6.69
CA VAL A 35 -9.51 -9.65 5.74
C VAL A 35 -10.89 -9.16 5.33
N SER A 36 -11.80 -10.10 5.06
CA SER A 36 -13.14 -9.75 4.65
C SER A 36 -13.86 -8.93 5.71
N ALA A 37 -13.73 -9.34 6.97
CA ALA A 37 -14.36 -8.62 8.07
C ALA A 37 -13.80 -7.21 8.21
N GLN A 38 -12.49 -7.05 8.04
CA GLN A 38 -11.88 -5.74 8.15
C GLN A 38 -12.29 -4.83 6.99
N MET A 39 -12.49 -5.40 5.81
CA MET A 39 -12.95 -4.61 4.69
C MET A 39 -14.38 -4.11 4.89
N ILE A 40 -15.23 -4.96 5.44
CA ILE A 40 -16.57 -4.55 5.76
C ILE A 40 -16.55 -3.42 6.79
N ARG A 41 -15.68 -3.54 7.79
CA ARG A 41 -15.54 -2.52 8.81
C ARG A 41 -15.08 -1.20 8.20
N LEU A 42 -14.13 -1.27 7.28
CA LEU A 42 -13.65 -0.06 6.63
C LEU A 42 -14.78 0.60 5.84
N GLU A 43 -15.54 -0.19 5.12
CA GLU A 43 -16.66 0.36 4.36
C GLU A 43 -17.71 0.98 5.28
N GLU A 44 -17.94 0.36 6.43
CA GLU A 44 -18.85 0.93 7.41
C GLU A 44 -18.34 2.25 7.95
N ASP A 45 -17.06 2.30 8.27
CA ASP A 45 -16.46 3.53 8.81
C ASP A 45 -16.52 4.67 7.80
N LEU A 46 -16.42 4.38 6.53
CA LEU A 46 -16.47 5.39 5.50
C LEU A 46 -17.90 5.68 5.02
N GLY A 47 -18.82 4.78 5.31
CA GLY A 47 -20.19 4.96 4.88
C GLY A 47 -20.39 4.73 3.40
N THR A 48 -19.50 3.97 2.75
CA THR A 48 -19.62 3.73 1.33
C THR A 48 -18.97 2.40 0.99
N SER A 49 -19.42 1.80 -0.10
CA SER A 49 -18.84 0.57 -0.60
C SER A 49 -17.57 0.90 -1.38
N LEU A 50 -16.53 0.09 -1.19
CA LEU A 50 -15.27 0.31 -1.87
C LEU A 50 -15.06 -0.63 -3.03
N PHE A 51 -15.71 -1.80 -3.03
CA PHE A 51 -15.59 -2.71 -4.15
C PHE A 51 -16.79 -3.64 -4.22
N ARG A 52 -17.00 -4.17 -5.42
CA ARG A 52 -17.98 -5.21 -5.68
C ARG A 52 -17.21 -6.51 -5.68
N ARG A 53 -17.88 -7.56 -5.24
CA ARG A 53 -17.16 -8.82 -5.04
C ARG A 53 -17.31 -9.83 -6.15
N ARG A 54 -18.34 -9.72 -6.95
CA ARG A 54 -18.59 -10.71 -7.99
C ARG A 54 -19.17 -10.05 -9.24
N PRO A 55 -18.36 -9.75 -10.22
CA PRO A 55 -16.89 -9.89 -10.22
C PRO A 55 -16.26 -8.80 -9.39
N PHE A 56 -15.01 -8.99 -9.02
CA PHE A 56 -14.32 -7.98 -8.24
C PHE A 56 -14.14 -6.72 -9.07
N GLN A 57 -14.49 -5.60 -8.48
CA GLN A 57 -14.32 -4.32 -9.17
C GLN A 57 -14.40 -3.21 -8.13
N LEU A 58 -13.46 -2.27 -8.21
CA LEU A 58 -13.51 -1.12 -7.32
C LEU A 58 -14.66 -0.21 -7.69
N THR A 59 -15.33 0.33 -6.68
CA THR A 59 -16.31 1.39 -6.90
C THR A 59 -15.56 2.68 -7.16
N PRO A 60 -16.23 3.75 -7.61
CA PRO A 60 -15.54 5.04 -7.74
C PRO A 60 -14.91 5.50 -6.43
N ALA A 61 -15.56 5.24 -5.29
CA ALA A 61 -14.97 5.58 -4.00
C ALA A 61 -13.72 4.74 -3.77
N GLY A 62 -13.78 3.44 -4.12
CA GLY A 62 -12.62 2.57 -3.98
C GLY A 62 -11.47 3.00 -4.85
N GLU A 63 -11.76 3.45 -6.06
CA GLU A 63 -10.71 3.93 -6.95
C GLU A 63 -10.02 5.16 -6.38
N ARG A 64 -10.79 6.08 -5.83
CA ARG A 64 -10.21 7.26 -5.23
C ARG A 64 -9.37 6.92 -4.02
N LEU A 65 -9.86 6.00 -3.20
CA LEU A 65 -9.08 5.60 -2.03
C LEU A 65 -7.81 4.90 -2.45
N TYR A 66 -7.87 4.03 -3.44
CA TYR A 66 -6.68 3.33 -3.90
C TYR A 66 -5.64 4.31 -4.44
N GLU A 67 -6.08 5.28 -5.23
CA GLU A 67 -5.16 6.29 -5.76
C GLU A 67 -4.46 7.06 -4.65
N ALA A 68 -5.16 7.27 -3.54
CA ALA A 68 -4.57 8.00 -2.43
C ALA A 68 -3.58 7.15 -1.64
N VAL A 69 -3.89 5.87 -1.42
CA VAL A 69 -3.06 5.04 -0.54
C VAL A 69 -1.97 4.26 -1.26
N ALA A 70 -2.14 4.00 -2.55
CA ALA A 70 -1.19 3.16 -3.28
C ALA A 70 0.23 3.72 -3.27
N PRO A 71 0.45 5.02 -3.53
CA PRO A 71 1.81 5.54 -3.49
C PRO A 71 2.43 5.40 -2.11
N PHE A 72 1.63 5.61 -1.07
CA PHE A 72 2.13 5.53 0.29
C PHE A 72 2.61 4.11 0.62
N PHE A 73 1.77 3.11 0.39
CA PHE A 73 2.14 1.74 0.71
C PHE A 73 3.19 1.20 -0.24
N GLY A 74 3.15 1.60 -1.50
CA GLY A 74 4.19 1.20 -2.44
C GLY A 74 5.56 1.72 -2.02
N ASN A 75 5.61 2.95 -1.54
CA ASN A 75 6.86 3.53 -1.05
C ASN A 75 7.35 2.82 0.20
N LEU A 76 6.43 2.41 1.07
CA LEU A 76 6.83 1.66 2.25
C LEU A 76 7.42 0.30 1.88
N GLU A 77 6.86 -0.36 0.89
CA GLU A 77 7.40 -1.64 0.43
C GLU A 77 8.82 -1.47 -0.09
N THR A 78 9.04 -0.43 -0.87
CA THR A 78 10.36 -0.15 -1.41
C THR A 78 11.35 0.15 -0.30
N LEU A 79 10.92 0.97 0.65
CA LEU A 79 11.77 1.33 1.77
C LEU A 79 12.14 0.10 2.59
N GLU A 80 11.19 -0.78 2.81
CA GLU A 80 11.43 -1.98 3.59
C GLU A 80 12.48 -2.85 2.92
N LYS A 81 12.38 -3.04 1.62
CA LYS A 81 13.38 -3.82 0.88
C LYS A 81 14.75 -3.17 0.97
N THR A 82 14.79 -1.87 0.84
CA THR A 82 16.04 -1.14 0.94
C THR A 82 16.68 -1.33 2.32
N LEU A 83 15.89 -1.20 3.36
CA LEU A 83 16.42 -1.31 4.72
C LEU A 83 16.86 -2.73 5.04
N ARG A 84 16.27 -3.72 4.40
CA ARG A 84 16.70 -5.10 4.59
C ARG A 84 17.92 -5.45 3.78
N GLY A 85 18.40 -4.52 2.96
CA GLY A 85 19.62 -4.73 2.22
C GLY A 85 19.47 -5.39 0.87
N GLU A 86 18.26 -5.60 0.42
CA GLU A 86 18.05 -6.29 -0.85
C GLU A 86 18.58 -5.51 -2.04
N THR A 87 18.61 -4.20 -1.93
CA THR A 87 19.08 -3.36 -3.01
C THR A 87 20.18 -2.42 -2.55
N THR A 88 20.85 -2.77 -1.48
CA THR A 88 21.84 -1.89 -0.87
C THR A 88 22.92 -1.46 -1.83
N GLU A 89 23.42 -2.39 -2.61
CA GLU A 89 24.49 -2.06 -3.51
C GLU A 89 24.05 -1.05 -4.55
N ARG A 90 22.89 -1.27 -5.13
CA ARG A 90 22.38 -0.36 -6.11
C ARG A 90 22.12 1.00 -5.55
N LEU A 91 21.60 1.04 -4.34
CA LEU A 91 21.33 2.29 -3.70
C LEU A 91 22.59 3.09 -3.49
N ARG A 92 23.66 2.42 -3.11
CA ARG A 92 24.90 3.12 -2.90
C ARG A 92 25.42 3.71 -4.18
N LEU A 93 25.23 3.02 -5.28
CA LEU A 93 25.78 3.47 -6.54
C LEU A 93 24.88 4.46 -7.24
N VAL A 94 23.61 4.28 -7.13
CA VAL A 94 22.70 5.08 -7.88
C VAL A 94 21.48 5.46 -7.13
N GLY A 95 20.86 4.51 -6.52
CA GLY A 95 19.53 4.63 -6.04
C GLY A 95 19.29 5.53 -4.90
N LEU A 96 20.20 5.58 -3.97
CA LEU A 96 19.96 6.39 -2.81
C LEU A 96 19.76 7.83 -3.19
N SER A 97 20.63 8.32 -4.02
CA SER A 97 20.55 9.66 -4.49
C SER A 97 19.25 9.89 -5.25
N GLU A 98 18.84 8.95 -6.05
CA GLU A 98 17.64 9.06 -6.78
C GLU A 98 16.41 9.05 -5.92
N VAL A 99 16.37 8.19 -4.95
CA VAL A 99 15.26 8.14 -4.03
C VAL A 99 15.12 9.44 -3.30
N MET A 100 16.22 9.95 -2.81
CA MET A 100 16.18 11.19 -2.08
C MET A 100 15.77 12.34 -2.96
N ARG A 101 16.25 12.35 -4.19
CA ARG A 101 15.92 13.42 -5.07
C ARG A 101 14.50 13.42 -5.54
N ASN A 102 14.02 12.30 -5.93
CA ASN A 102 12.72 12.21 -6.50
C ASN A 102 11.64 12.42 -5.55
N HIS A 103 11.93 12.14 -4.37
CA HIS A 103 10.95 12.29 -3.45
C HIS A 103 11.25 13.32 -2.63
N ALA A 104 12.27 13.61 -2.77
CA ALA A 104 12.61 14.41 -2.07
C ALA A 104 12.62 15.36 -2.60
N PRO A 105 12.84 15.17 -3.31
CA PRO A 105 13.14 16.26 -3.29
C PRO A 105 12.39 16.46 -2.28
N ASP A 106 11.90 15.87 -1.94
CA ASP A 106 11.21 15.98 -1.00
C ASP A 106 11.41 15.01 -0.11
N LEU A 107 11.49 13.95 -0.16
CA LEU A 107 11.60 13.05 0.72
C LEU A 107 12.83 12.94 1.23
N LEU A 108 13.56 13.01 0.68
CA LEU A 108 14.70 12.91 1.07
C LEU A 108 15.17 13.98 0.92
N ALA A 109 14.76 14.50 0.14
CA ALA A 109 15.07 15.60 0.04
C ALA A 109 14.52 15.77 1.12
N ARG A 110 13.91 15.13 1.36
CA ARG A 110 13.44 15.11 2.39
C ARG A 110 14.01 14.16 3.13
N LEU A 111 14.71 13.42 2.81
CA LEU A 111 15.43 12.56 3.54
C LEU A 111 16.71 12.93 3.46
N LYS A 112 17.09 13.47 2.49
CA LYS A 112 17.74 13.82 2.02
C LYS A 112 17.80 14.44 1.62
N LYS A 113 17.35 14.39 1.22
CA LYS A 113 16.99 14.57 0.58
C LYS A 113 16.85 14.42 0.43
N ARG A 114 16.98 14.25 0.83
CA ARG A 114 16.72 13.81 0.57
C ARG A 114 16.71 13.76 -0.03
N HIS A 115 16.94 13.81 -0.14
CA HIS A 115 16.76 13.63 -0.73
C HIS A 115 16.80 13.74 -0.98
#